data_21fe863e8a518184a629cebda055e97c
#
_entry.id   21fe863e8a518184a629cebda055e97c
#
_cell.length_a   1.000
_cell.length_b   1.000
_cell.length_c   1.000
_cell.angle_alpha   90.00
_cell.angle_beta   90.00
_cell.angle_gamma   90.00
#
_symmetry.space_group_name_H-M   'P 1'
#
loop_
_entity.id
_entity.type
_entity.pdbx_description
1 polymer ?
#
loop_
_entity_poly.entity_id
_entity_poly.type
_entity_poly.pdbx_seq_one_letter_code
_entity_poly.pdbx_strand_id
1 'polypeptide(L)'
;MKRSSHLAREIVETLALTLIIFLAIHFTIQNYQVEGSSMQPGLTSNQYVLVNKLAYLFHPPERGDVIVFHYPVDTNKNLIKRVIGIPGDVIILTSSTVEVNGVVLKEPYVQVSVNPGASQVTVRQDEYFVMGDNRQYSSDSRDWGFVPKSYIIGKAVMIYWPLNSWQFINTYPSVFSTIKNNH
;
A
#
# COMPACT_ATOMS: atom_id res chain seq x y z
N MET A 1 9.81 36.52 -41.74
CA MET A 1 8.58 36.34 -40.96
C MET A 1 8.16 34.88 -40.72
N LYS A 2 8.31 33.92 -41.66
CA LYS A 2 7.92 32.51 -41.44
C LYS A 2 8.72 31.78 -40.34
N ARG A 3 10.01 32.09 -40.16
CA ARG A 3 10.91 31.42 -39.21
C ARG A 3 10.59 31.71 -37.74
N SER A 4 10.11 32.91 -37.42
CA SER A 4 9.72 33.31 -36.06
C SER A 4 8.40 32.69 -35.63
N SER A 5 7.46 32.43 -36.54
CA SER A 5 6.19 31.77 -36.24
C SER A 5 6.38 30.26 -35.98
N HIS A 6 7.35 29.61 -36.63
CA HIS A 6 7.71 28.21 -36.36
C HIS A 6 8.34 28.06 -34.97
N LEU A 7 9.27 28.94 -34.61
CA LEU A 7 9.89 28.94 -33.27
C LEU A 7 8.88 29.18 -32.17
N ALA A 8 7.97 30.14 -32.35
CA ALA A 8 6.92 30.42 -31.36
C ALA A 8 5.99 29.22 -31.18
N ARG A 9 5.63 28.53 -32.25
CA ARG A 9 4.81 27.30 -32.19
C ARG A 9 5.54 26.17 -31.47
N GLU A 10 6.82 25.91 -31.79
CA GLU A 10 7.63 24.88 -31.14
C GLU A 10 7.76 25.15 -29.63
N ILE A 11 7.96 26.39 -29.23
CA ILE A 11 8.00 26.78 -27.81
C ILE A 11 6.66 26.49 -27.13
N VAL A 12 5.54 26.87 -27.74
CA VAL A 12 4.21 26.62 -27.16
C VAL A 12 3.92 25.12 -27.06
N GLU A 13 4.25 24.33 -28.09
CA GLU A 13 4.08 22.88 -28.07
C GLU A 13 4.92 22.23 -26.96
N THR A 14 6.17 22.66 -26.81
CA THR A 14 7.07 22.17 -25.74
C THR A 14 6.54 22.53 -24.34
N LEU A 15 6.10 23.76 -24.13
CA LEU A 15 5.53 24.19 -22.87
C LEU A 15 4.23 23.44 -22.54
N ALA A 16 3.36 23.25 -23.54
CA ALA A 16 2.12 22.49 -23.37
C ALA A 16 2.41 21.03 -22.99
N LEU A 17 3.34 20.38 -23.67
CA LEU A 17 3.74 19.00 -23.36
C LEU A 17 4.36 18.90 -21.97
N THR A 18 5.23 19.83 -21.61
CA THR A 18 5.83 19.88 -20.26
C THR A 18 4.78 20.05 -19.17
N LEU A 19 3.80 20.92 -19.39
CA LEU A 19 2.70 21.13 -18.46
C LEU A 19 1.82 19.87 -18.32
N ILE A 20 1.51 19.20 -19.43
CA ILE A 20 0.73 17.95 -19.42
C ILE A 20 1.46 16.87 -18.61
N ILE A 21 2.76 16.67 -18.87
CA ILE A 21 3.58 15.69 -18.13
C ILE A 21 3.65 16.05 -16.65
N PHE A 22 3.88 17.32 -16.32
CA PHE A 22 3.91 17.80 -14.94
C PHE A 22 2.59 17.51 -14.20
N LEU A 23 1.47 17.85 -14.82
CA LEU A 23 0.15 17.60 -14.24
C LEU A 23 -0.11 16.08 -14.11
N ALA A 24 0.24 15.29 -15.11
CA ALA A 24 0.09 13.84 -15.05
C ALA A 24 0.86 13.25 -13.85
N ILE A 25 2.11 13.63 -13.66
CA ILE A 25 2.91 13.19 -12.51
C ILE A 25 2.30 13.68 -11.20
N HIS A 26 1.96 14.96 -11.12
CA HIS A 26 1.42 15.58 -9.91
C HIS A 26 0.12 14.93 -9.41
N PHE A 27 -0.78 14.54 -10.32
CA PHE A 27 -2.02 13.88 -9.96
C PHE A 27 -1.87 12.37 -9.70
N THR A 28 -0.82 11.76 -10.24
CA THR A 28 -0.58 10.30 -10.14
C THR A 28 0.18 9.91 -8.88
N ILE A 29 1.11 10.75 -8.45
CA ILE A 29 2.10 10.41 -7.43
C ILE A 29 1.95 11.33 -6.23
N GLN A 30 2.03 10.75 -5.04
CA GLN A 30 2.07 11.50 -3.78
C GLN A 30 3.17 10.98 -2.87
N ASN A 31 3.81 11.90 -2.15
CA ASN A 31 4.86 11.57 -1.19
C ASN A 31 4.27 11.45 0.21
N TYR A 32 4.72 10.45 0.96
CA TYR A 32 4.41 10.29 2.38
C TYR A 32 5.67 10.07 3.18
N GLN A 33 5.77 10.71 4.33
CA GLN A 33 6.78 10.39 5.32
C GLN A 33 6.27 9.26 6.20
N VAL A 34 7.09 8.23 6.39
CA VAL A 34 6.79 7.11 7.28
C VAL A 34 7.01 7.57 8.71
N GLU A 35 5.99 7.44 9.54
CA GLU A 35 6.04 7.69 10.96
C GLU A 35 5.79 6.40 11.74
N GLY A 36 6.58 6.21 12.82
CA GLY A 36 6.47 5.03 13.66
C GLY A 36 7.19 3.78 13.13
N SER A 37 6.93 2.65 13.77
CA SER A 37 7.67 1.40 13.59
C SER A 37 6.82 0.24 13.04
N SER A 38 5.55 0.48 12.73
CA SER A 38 4.59 -0.60 12.43
C SER A 38 4.90 -1.40 11.17
N MET A 39 5.72 -0.87 10.25
CA MET A 39 6.11 -1.55 9.01
C MET A 39 7.58 -1.96 8.99
N GLN A 40 8.25 -1.93 10.16
CA GLN A 40 9.61 -2.47 10.27
C GLN A 40 9.64 -3.99 10.10
N PRO A 41 10.72 -4.53 9.51
CA PRO A 41 11.95 -3.86 9.08
C PRO A 41 11.87 -3.22 7.69
N GLY A 42 10.82 -3.50 6.90
CA GLY A 42 10.70 -3.07 5.51
C GLY A 42 10.65 -1.55 5.31
N LEU A 43 9.92 -0.86 6.19
CA LEU A 43 9.84 0.60 6.24
C LEU A 43 10.21 1.09 7.64
N THR A 44 11.06 2.12 7.71
CA THR A 44 11.47 2.72 8.99
C THR A 44 11.03 4.18 9.08
N SER A 45 10.93 4.68 10.31
CA SER A 45 10.55 6.08 10.55
C SER A 45 11.50 7.06 9.85
N ASN A 46 10.96 8.19 9.40
CA ASN A 46 11.63 9.25 8.65
C ASN A 46 12.01 8.89 7.19
N GLN A 47 11.66 7.70 6.71
CA GLN A 47 11.75 7.43 5.28
C GLN A 47 10.60 8.11 4.53
N TYR A 48 10.88 8.50 3.27
CA TYR A 48 9.85 9.02 2.37
C TYR A 48 9.52 7.97 1.31
N VAL A 49 8.25 7.68 1.20
CA VAL A 49 7.72 6.72 0.23
C VAL A 49 6.94 7.41 -0.86
N LEU A 50 7.05 6.87 -2.05
CA LEU A 50 6.31 7.30 -3.21
C LEU A 50 5.07 6.42 -3.35
N VAL A 51 3.90 7.06 -3.41
CA VAL A 51 2.59 6.41 -3.48
C VAL A 51 1.95 6.67 -4.82
N ASN A 52 1.61 5.59 -5.54
CA ASN A 52 0.86 5.64 -6.78
C ASN A 52 -0.65 5.66 -6.46
N LYS A 53 -1.30 6.80 -6.70
CA LYS A 53 -2.75 7.00 -6.48
C LYS A 53 -3.61 6.32 -7.55
N LEU A 54 -3.05 6.10 -8.73
CA LEU A 54 -3.77 5.48 -9.85
C LEU A 54 -3.64 3.96 -9.87
N ALA A 55 -2.89 3.37 -8.94
CA ALA A 55 -2.62 1.94 -8.93
C ALA A 55 -3.90 1.10 -8.96
N TYR A 56 -4.97 1.58 -8.36
CA TYR A 56 -6.21 0.84 -8.17
C TYR A 56 -7.38 1.33 -9.03
N LEU A 57 -7.09 2.09 -10.10
CA LEU A 57 -8.11 2.50 -11.07
C LEU A 57 -8.57 1.33 -11.97
N PHE A 58 -7.66 0.44 -12.33
CA PHE A 58 -7.93 -0.63 -13.30
C PHE A 58 -7.96 -2.03 -12.67
N HIS A 59 -7.42 -2.19 -11.48
CA HIS A 59 -7.46 -3.42 -10.71
C HIS A 59 -7.56 -3.11 -9.20
N PRO A 60 -8.21 -3.96 -8.42
CA PRO A 60 -8.28 -3.77 -6.97
C PRO A 60 -6.92 -4.01 -6.30
N PRO A 61 -6.74 -3.58 -5.03
CA PRO A 61 -5.62 -4.00 -4.21
C PRO A 61 -5.50 -5.52 -4.10
N GLU A 62 -4.27 -6.01 -4.15
CA GLU A 62 -3.93 -7.42 -4.06
C GLU A 62 -3.28 -7.75 -2.72
N ARG A 63 -3.31 -9.02 -2.33
CA ARG A 63 -2.59 -9.50 -1.15
C ARG A 63 -1.09 -9.24 -1.29
N GLY A 64 -0.48 -8.72 -0.23
CA GLY A 64 0.92 -8.31 -0.23
C GLY A 64 1.15 -6.84 -0.57
N ASP A 65 0.20 -6.16 -1.20
CA ASP A 65 0.33 -4.73 -1.47
C ASP A 65 0.50 -3.92 -0.18
N VAL A 66 1.43 -2.98 -0.19
CA VAL A 66 1.56 -1.99 0.87
C VAL A 66 0.77 -0.76 0.46
N ILE A 67 -0.25 -0.43 1.23
CA ILE A 67 -1.19 0.66 0.91
C ILE A 67 -1.10 1.79 1.92
N VAL A 68 -1.33 3.02 1.43
CA VAL A 68 -1.62 4.19 2.26
C VAL A 68 -3.12 4.46 2.20
N PHE A 69 -3.72 4.68 3.36
CA PHE A 69 -5.17 4.85 3.48
C PHE A 69 -5.54 5.75 4.66
N HIS A 70 -6.74 6.32 4.63
CA HIS A 70 -7.32 7.05 5.74
C HIS A 70 -7.64 6.11 6.91
N TYR A 71 -7.17 6.43 8.11
CA TYR A 71 -7.41 5.61 9.29
C TYR A 71 -8.91 5.52 9.61
N PRO A 72 -9.52 4.32 9.68
CA PRO A 72 -10.97 4.18 9.82
C PRO A 72 -11.56 4.79 11.10
N VAL A 73 -10.76 4.92 12.17
CA VAL A 73 -11.20 5.49 13.44
C VAL A 73 -11.01 7.03 13.48
N ASP A 74 -10.04 7.55 12.71
CA ASP A 74 -9.75 8.99 12.63
C ASP A 74 -9.25 9.32 11.22
N THR A 75 -10.15 9.70 10.33
CA THR A 75 -9.86 9.93 8.89
C THR A 75 -8.94 11.13 8.61
N ASN A 76 -8.62 11.94 9.62
CA ASN A 76 -7.60 12.98 9.49
C ASN A 76 -6.17 12.43 9.49
N LYS A 77 -6.01 11.15 9.88
CA LYS A 77 -4.72 10.45 9.89
C LYS A 77 -4.64 9.47 8.73
N ASN A 78 -3.44 9.35 8.19
CA ASN A 78 -3.13 8.33 7.19
C ASN A 78 -2.25 7.26 7.81
N LEU A 79 -2.54 6.00 7.47
CA LEU A 79 -1.75 4.87 7.89
C LEU A 79 -1.16 4.17 6.67
N ILE A 80 -0.05 3.46 6.89
CA ILE A 80 0.57 2.58 5.91
C ILE A 80 0.61 1.16 6.48
N LYS A 81 0.05 0.19 5.75
CA LYS A 81 -0.03 -1.22 6.14
C LYS A 81 0.03 -2.13 4.91
N ARG A 82 0.27 -3.42 5.16
CA ARG A 82 0.23 -4.46 4.13
C ARG A 82 -1.14 -5.10 4.07
N VAL A 83 -1.66 -5.28 2.86
CA VAL A 83 -2.89 -6.04 2.60
C VAL A 83 -2.61 -7.52 2.83
N ILE A 84 -3.31 -8.12 3.77
CA ILE A 84 -3.25 -9.56 4.08
C ILE A 84 -4.44 -10.28 3.50
N GLY A 85 -5.62 -9.67 3.54
CA GLY A 85 -6.85 -10.23 3.00
C GLY A 85 -7.60 -9.26 2.11
N ILE A 86 -8.18 -9.81 1.06
CA ILE A 86 -9.02 -9.13 0.07
C ILE A 86 -10.49 -9.59 0.22
N PRO A 87 -11.46 -8.93 -0.42
CA PRO A 87 -12.88 -9.31 -0.34
C PRO A 87 -13.10 -10.81 -0.57
N GLY A 88 -13.87 -11.45 0.32
CA GLY A 88 -14.17 -12.88 0.30
C GLY A 88 -13.18 -13.78 1.04
N ASP A 89 -12.03 -13.26 1.47
CA ASP A 89 -11.05 -14.07 2.21
C ASP A 89 -11.53 -14.41 3.63
N VAL A 90 -11.25 -15.63 4.02
CA VAL A 90 -11.36 -16.09 5.42
C VAL A 90 -9.97 -16.06 6.03
N ILE A 91 -9.80 -15.24 7.06
CA ILE A 91 -8.55 -15.07 7.80
C ILE A 91 -8.69 -15.71 9.16
N ILE A 92 -7.75 -16.58 9.50
CA ILE A 92 -7.66 -17.20 10.82
C ILE A 92 -6.34 -16.73 11.45
N LEU A 93 -6.45 -16.12 12.60
CA LEU A 93 -5.30 -15.72 13.42
C LEU A 93 -5.15 -16.71 14.57
N THR A 94 -3.93 -17.13 14.82
CA THR A 94 -3.52 -17.79 16.07
C THR A 94 -2.53 -16.87 16.79
N SER A 95 -2.07 -17.25 17.97
CA SER A 95 -1.05 -16.45 18.68
C SER A 95 0.22 -16.18 17.87
N SER A 96 0.54 -17.03 16.89
CA SER A 96 1.80 -16.97 16.13
C SER A 96 1.67 -17.10 14.61
N THR A 97 0.49 -17.37 14.08
CA THR A 97 0.30 -17.58 12.64
C THR A 97 -0.85 -16.77 12.08
N VAL A 98 -0.76 -16.49 10.79
CA VAL A 98 -1.85 -15.96 9.97
C VAL A 98 -2.14 -16.97 8.87
N GLU A 99 -3.40 -17.35 8.76
CA GLU A 99 -3.90 -18.25 7.72
C GLU A 99 -4.92 -17.49 6.86
N VAL A 100 -4.83 -17.67 5.56
CA VAL A 100 -5.78 -17.10 4.60
C VAL A 100 -6.31 -18.22 3.71
N ASN A 101 -7.62 -18.41 3.71
CA ASN A 101 -8.32 -19.45 2.93
C ASN A 101 -7.71 -20.86 3.10
N GLY A 102 -7.36 -21.25 4.34
CA GLY A 102 -6.77 -22.56 4.65
C GLY A 102 -5.27 -22.64 4.41
N VAL A 103 -4.59 -21.57 3.99
CA VAL A 103 -3.15 -21.52 3.75
C VAL A 103 -2.46 -20.70 4.83
N VAL A 104 -1.60 -21.35 5.62
CA VAL A 104 -0.76 -20.65 6.61
C VAL A 104 0.34 -19.87 5.89
N LEU A 105 0.40 -18.56 6.13
CA LEU A 105 1.36 -17.67 5.50
C LEU A 105 2.77 -17.88 6.06
N LYS A 106 3.76 -18.00 5.16
CA LYS A 106 5.18 -17.93 5.50
C LYS A 106 5.66 -16.52 5.24
N GLU A 107 5.71 -15.70 6.26
CA GLU A 107 5.88 -14.24 6.17
C GLU A 107 7.31 -13.79 6.46
N PRO A 108 8.22 -13.74 5.47
CA PRO A 108 9.64 -13.42 5.70
C PRO A 108 9.87 -11.96 6.12
N TYR A 109 8.86 -11.11 5.98
CA TYR A 109 8.87 -9.71 6.40
C TYR A 109 8.50 -9.51 7.87
N VAL A 110 8.02 -10.56 8.55
CA VAL A 110 7.62 -10.51 9.96
C VAL A 110 8.76 -11.07 10.81
N GLN A 111 9.30 -10.25 11.72
CA GLN A 111 10.36 -10.68 12.62
C GLN A 111 9.83 -11.48 13.81
N VAL A 112 8.74 -11.01 14.41
CA VAL A 112 8.09 -11.63 15.56
C VAL A 112 6.60 -11.68 15.28
N SER A 113 6.06 -12.88 15.15
CA SER A 113 4.63 -13.08 14.94
C SER A 113 3.92 -13.11 16.29
N VAL A 114 3.15 -12.05 16.57
CA VAL A 114 2.30 -11.94 17.77
C VAL A 114 0.92 -11.48 17.33
N ASN A 115 -0.10 -12.22 17.70
CA ASN A 115 -1.48 -11.87 17.47
C ASN A 115 -2.24 -11.89 18.80
N PRO A 116 -3.33 -11.13 18.97
CA PRO A 116 -4.07 -11.00 20.25
C PRO A 116 -4.82 -12.27 20.69
N GLY A 117 -4.69 -13.38 19.95
CA GLY A 117 -5.33 -14.65 20.25
C GLY A 117 -5.98 -15.28 19.02
N ALA A 118 -6.67 -16.41 19.24
CA ALA A 118 -7.35 -17.10 18.15
C ALA A 118 -8.60 -16.30 17.72
N SER A 119 -8.68 -15.93 16.45
CA SER A 119 -9.85 -15.30 15.85
C SER A 119 -10.01 -15.69 14.40
N GLN A 120 -11.24 -15.69 13.92
CA GLN A 120 -11.57 -15.90 12.52
C GLN A 120 -12.44 -14.76 12.04
N VAL A 121 -12.07 -14.18 10.89
CA VAL A 121 -12.84 -13.12 10.25
C VAL A 121 -12.97 -13.39 8.76
N THR A 122 -14.09 -12.98 8.18
CA THR A 122 -14.29 -12.98 6.72
C THR A 122 -14.26 -11.54 6.23
N VAL A 123 -13.42 -11.26 5.24
CA VAL A 123 -13.29 -9.94 4.64
C VAL A 123 -14.54 -9.65 3.80
N ARG A 124 -15.23 -8.55 4.11
CA ARG A 124 -16.46 -8.15 3.41
C ARG A 124 -16.15 -7.58 2.03
N GLN A 125 -17.19 -7.46 1.23
CA GLN A 125 -17.10 -6.77 -0.07
C GLN A 125 -16.65 -5.32 0.12
N ASP A 126 -15.76 -4.86 -0.78
CA ASP A 126 -15.17 -3.52 -0.75
C ASP A 126 -14.40 -3.17 0.55
N GLU A 127 -13.93 -4.17 1.29
CA GLU A 127 -13.11 -4.02 2.48
C GLU A 127 -11.82 -4.82 2.37
N TYR A 128 -10.80 -4.42 3.11
CA TYR A 128 -9.49 -5.06 3.14
C TYR A 128 -9.02 -5.29 4.58
N PHE A 129 -8.43 -6.44 4.81
CA PHE A 129 -7.77 -6.74 6.08
C PHE A 129 -6.28 -6.44 5.95
N VAL A 130 -5.80 -5.52 6.74
CA VAL A 130 -4.42 -5.03 6.66
C VAL A 130 -3.68 -5.25 7.98
N MET A 131 -2.38 -5.54 7.88
CA MET A 131 -1.52 -5.69 9.06
C MET A 131 -0.20 -4.95 8.86
N GLY A 132 0.38 -4.51 9.96
CA GLY A 132 1.77 -4.05 9.95
C GLY A 132 2.75 -5.23 9.85
N ASP A 133 3.90 -5.01 9.22
CA ASP A 133 4.97 -6.01 9.16
C ASP A 133 5.57 -6.24 10.57
N ASN A 134 5.60 -5.19 11.40
CA ASN A 134 5.95 -5.28 12.81
C ASN A 134 4.71 -5.62 13.66
N ARG A 135 4.38 -6.89 13.76
CA ARG A 135 3.16 -7.41 14.39
C ARG A 135 2.97 -6.97 15.84
N GLN A 136 4.05 -6.81 16.57
CA GLN A 136 4.04 -6.46 17.99
C GLN A 136 3.74 -4.97 18.21
N TYR A 137 4.20 -4.12 17.28
CA TYR A 137 4.10 -2.66 17.40
C TYR A 137 3.23 -2.04 16.30
N SER A 138 2.16 -2.72 15.91
CA SER A 138 1.23 -2.26 14.89
C SER A 138 -0.20 -2.27 15.42
N SER A 139 -0.84 -1.10 15.44
CA SER A 139 -2.29 -1.03 15.48
C SER A 139 -2.81 -1.14 14.05
N ASP A 140 -3.59 -2.18 13.79
CA ASP A 140 -4.06 -2.55 12.46
C ASP A 140 -5.42 -3.27 12.50
N SER A 141 -5.80 -3.98 11.46
CA SER A 141 -7.11 -4.63 11.36
C SER A 141 -7.42 -5.63 12.47
N ARG A 142 -6.41 -6.07 13.22
CA ARG A 142 -6.61 -6.92 14.42
C ARG A 142 -7.27 -6.16 15.57
N ASP A 143 -7.12 -4.83 15.60
CA ASP A 143 -7.63 -3.97 16.68
C ASP A 143 -8.91 -3.25 16.27
N TRP A 144 -8.93 -2.64 15.07
CA TRP A 144 -9.99 -1.72 14.63
C TRP A 144 -10.77 -2.21 13.41
N GLY A 145 -10.48 -3.41 12.87
CA GLY A 145 -11.26 -4.03 11.79
C GLY A 145 -10.77 -3.68 10.39
N PHE A 146 -11.69 -3.64 9.43
CA PHE A 146 -11.38 -3.55 8.02
C PHE A 146 -11.16 -2.12 7.52
N VAL A 147 -10.41 -2.00 6.41
CA VAL A 147 -10.25 -0.76 5.66
C VAL A 147 -11.24 -0.76 4.49
N PRO A 148 -12.17 0.19 4.42
CA PRO A 148 -13.02 0.35 3.23
C PRO A 148 -12.18 0.72 2.00
N LYS A 149 -12.54 0.18 0.84
CA LYS A 149 -11.90 0.49 -0.45
C LYS A 149 -11.82 2.00 -0.71
N SER A 150 -12.87 2.74 -0.36
CA SER A 150 -12.95 4.20 -0.53
C SER A 150 -11.95 4.98 0.33
N TYR A 151 -11.36 4.36 1.36
CA TYR A 151 -10.35 4.99 2.20
C TYR A 151 -8.93 4.80 1.68
N ILE A 152 -8.74 3.93 0.68
CA ILE A 152 -7.42 3.66 0.11
C ILE A 152 -7.00 4.84 -0.76
N ILE A 153 -5.87 5.45 -0.42
CA ILE A 153 -5.27 6.58 -1.14
C ILE A 153 -4.45 6.07 -2.33
N GLY A 154 -3.67 4.99 -2.13
CA GLY A 154 -2.85 4.41 -3.18
C GLY A 154 -1.87 3.35 -2.69
N LYS A 155 -1.09 2.84 -3.63
CA LYS A 155 -0.06 1.82 -3.42
C LYS A 155 1.29 2.46 -3.18
N ALA A 156 1.93 2.14 -2.06
CA ALA A 156 3.31 2.51 -1.80
C ALA A 156 4.23 1.65 -2.67
N VAL A 157 5.04 2.29 -3.52
CA VAL A 157 5.82 1.60 -4.55
C VAL A 157 7.31 1.58 -4.28
N MET A 158 7.85 2.64 -3.68
CA MET A 158 9.28 2.72 -3.41
C MET A 158 9.60 3.68 -2.25
N ILE A 159 10.72 3.43 -1.59
CA ILE A 159 11.40 4.38 -0.70
C ILE A 159 12.35 5.17 -1.59
N TYR A 160 12.20 6.50 -1.63
CA TYR A 160 13.10 7.35 -2.42
C TYR A 160 14.04 8.21 -1.59
N TRP A 161 13.79 8.34 -0.28
CA TRP A 161 14.63 9.08 0.64
C TRP A 161 14.64 8.43 2.03
N PRO A 162 15.77 8.40 2.73
CA PRO A 162 17.10 8.86 2.29
C PRO A 162 17.68 7.98 1.17
N LEU A 163 18.60 8.52 0.38
CA LEU A 163 19.13 7.85 -0.83
C LEU A 163 19.81 6.51 -0.55
N ASN A 164 20.38 6.33 0.64
CA ASN A 164 20.97 5.06 1.07
C ASN A 164 19.92 3.96 1.36
N SER A 165 18.66 4.33 1.46
CA SER A 165 17.52 3.42 1.68
C SER A 165 16.68 3.23 0.40
N TRP A 166 17.14 3.75 -0.74
CA TRP A 166 16.40 3.67 -2.00
C TRP A 166 16.14 2.21 -2.38
N GLN A 167 14.86 1.83 -2.46
CA GLN A 167 14.44 0.48 -2.87
C GLN A 167 12.97 0.45 -3.25
N PHE A 168 12.59 -0.52 -4.09
CA PHE A 168 11.19 -0.84 -4.31
C PHE A 168 10.61 -1.58 -3.11
N ILE A 169 9.35 -1.30 -2.80
CA ILE A 169 8.63 -1.99 -1.72
C ILE A 169 8.25 -3.39 -2.22
N ASN A 170 8.72 -4.41 -1.51
CA ASN A 170 8.46 -5.79 -1.86
C ASN A 170 7.05 -6.20 -1.43
N THR A 171 6.27 -6.72 -2.35
CA THR A 171 4.92 -7.25 -2.11
C THR A 171 4.91 -8.74 -1.76
N TYR A 172 6.06 -9.41 -1.84
CA TYR A 172 6.23 -10.83 -1.54
C TYR A 172 5.22 -11.75 -2.26
N PRO A 173 5.12 -11.71 -3.58
CA PRO A 173 4.09 -12.45 -4.32
C PRO A 173 4.15 -13.96 -4.09
N SER A 174 5.32 -14.53 -3.80
CA SER A 174 5.49 -15.96 -3.48
C SER A 174 4.77 -16.39 -2.19
N VAL A 175 4.56 -15.46 -1.24
CA VAL A 175 3.81 -15.74 0.01
C VAL A 175 2.33 -15.99 -0.28
N PHE A 176 1.79 -15.26 -1.24
CA PHE A 176 0.35 -15.22 -1.52
C PHE A 176 -0.08 -16.02 -2.76
N SER A 177 0.88 -16.50 -3.58
CA SER A 177 0.59 -17.16 -4.87
C SER A 177 -0.16 -18.49 -4.75
N THR A 178 -0.10 -19.15 -3.60
CA THR A 178 -0.78 -20.43 -3.36
C THR A 178 -2.21 -20.26 -2.86
N ILE A 179 -2.61 -19.05 -2.51
CA ILE A 179 -3.93 -18.78 -1.95
C ILE A 179 -4.95 -18.68 -3.09
N LYS A 180 -5.94 -19.55 -3.06
CA LYS A 180 -7.06 -19.46 -4.01
C LYS A 180 -8.01 -18.33 -3.64
N ASN A 181 -8.55 -17.66 -4.65
CA ASN A 181 -9.63 -16.69 -4.43
C ASN A 181 -10.93 -17.45 -4.19
N ASN A 182 -11.63 -17.10 -3.12
CA ASN A 182 -13.00 -17.59 -2.89
C ASN A 182 -13.94 -16.65 -3.65
N HIS A 183 -14.30 -17.04 -4.88
CA HIS A 183 -15.30 -16.36 -5.70
C HIS A 183 -16.66 -17.02 -5.52
#